data_5991e8c6ce4f827ba86e33dc11aa5760
#
_entry.id   5991e8c6ce4f827ba86e33dc11aa5760
#
_cell.length_a   1.000
_cell.length_b   1.000
_cell.length_c   1.000
_cell.angle_alpha   90.00
_cell.angle_beta   90.00
_cell.angle_gamma   90.00
#
_symmetry.space_group_name_H-M   'P 1'
#
loop_
_entity.id
_entity.type
_entity.pdbx_description
1 polymer ?
#
loop_
_entity_poly.entity_id
_entity_poly.type
_entity_poly.pdbx_seq_one_letter_code
_entity_poly.pdbx_strand_id
1 'polypeptide(L)'
;MNEGALQWQHCHIVERYSSGITEQDAPAWVVQLLLHGEEQPLVDGAWLAELLLELLKPEQQPAIRAALENQALEPQLLSTSCVDLARLLLTPWPVRELEPLQAQEVMAQCPWHEPLGEALELCRSLIAAALFDGAQEERQALATALQTLRQRVLDVQNDRLATAVIQAARRRGIAVSLVSDLMTPYPLLQLGTGCRSRLLSYSASDGESALGANICGNKQLSHTLLQRLGIPVPHQALVPIDAGTELLRRVLAQVGDPCVVKPASQEQGRGVSLNIRGVEALRQAIARAGGYGDAAVLVEQQCPGTYYRLVVLNQQLAWLVQSEPPFVIGDGKLNITALLEQANQARLHKPKAPWLPTSSEAAAIHAAALADQGFTPTSIPKAGQKVVVTAINPEQRKDWVRQELLPHEIDPSYSAMASAIAKTLAMSNLGIDVLSTDIRRPLQDPGSVVLELNHRQELGAVWSQRLIEELFPDQSPPHIPIKLVVLGHPSEWRSSWLEGGVSPHPTALSPMVAQWLESDHGAATAGTLRYRHPRELLSNRAIAGLTWVISWDEMVQQGLPCQGISRLLLPIEEPTDQAEQQLRQQLISQRGAIPLRF
;
A
#
# COMPACT_ATOMS: atom_id res chain seq x y z
N MET A 1 -35.98 -16.55 13.54
CA MET A 1 -35.17 -16.50 12.31
C MET A 1 -34.50 -17.86 12.17
N ASN A 2 -34.66 -18.52 11.03
CA ASN A 2 -34.04 -19.83 10.82
C ASN A 2 -32.53 -19.63 10.54
N GLU A 3 -31.72 -19.59 11.57
CA GLU A 3 -30.26 -19.57 11.47
C GLU A 3 -29.66 -20.85 10.87
N GLY A 4 -30.52 -21.82 10.48
CA GLY A 4 -30.08 -23.15 10.09
C GLY A 4 -29.94 -23.46 8.60
N ALA A 5 -30.31 -22.55 7.72
CA ALA A 5 -30.54 -22.95 6.33
C ALA A 5 -29.34 -22.79 5.37
N LEU A 6 -28.39 -21.94 5.67
CA LEU A 6 -27.14 -21.82 4.88
C LEU A 6 -25.96 -21.63 5.83
N GLN A 7 -25.35 -22.70 6.25
CA GLN A 7 -24.18 -22.66 7.13
C GLN A 7 -22.95 -23.21 6.40
N TRP A 8 -21.80 -22.56 6.63
CA TRP A 8 -20.54 -23.16 6.27
C TRP A 8 -20.36 -24.46 7.06
N GLN A 9 -20.38 -25.58 6.40
CA GLN A 9 -19.98 -26.85 7.01
C GLN A 9 -18.45 -26.84 7.23
N HIS A 10 -17.74 -26.10 6.39
CA HIS A 10 -16.32 -25.84 6.51
C HIS A 10 -15.98 -24.51 5.80
N CYS A 11 -15.44 -23.55 6.51
CA CYS A 11 -14.76 -22.41 5.93
C CYS A 11 -13.41 -22.28 6.63
N HIS A 12 -12.40 -22.89 6.07
CA HIS A 12 -11.02 -22.78 6.54
C HIS A 12 -10.23 -21.96 5.55
N ILE A 13 -9.80 -20.77 5.97
CA ILE A 13 -8.84 -19.97 5.20
C ILE A 13 -7.45 -20.35 5.70
N VAL A 14 -6.70 -21.01 4.85
CA VAL A 14 -5.34 -21.43 5.15
C VAL A 14 -4.38 -20.60 4.30
N GLU A 15 -3.42 -19.93 4.94
CA GLU A 15 -2.31 -19.36 4.21
C GLU A 15 -1.50 -20.49 3.57
N ARG A 16 -1.68 -20.71 2.29
CA ARG A 16 -0.77 -21.54 1.51
C ARG A 16 0.43 -20.71 1.12
N TYR A 17 1.51 -20.93 1.77
CA TYR A 17 2.81 -20.49 1.28
C TYR A 17 3.01 -21.13 -0.09
N SER A 18 3.49 -20.35 -1.05
CA SER A 18 3.65 -20.82 -2.43
C SER A 18 4.26 -22.20 -2.40
N SER A 19 3.59 -23.17 -3.01
CA SER A 19 4.05 -24.56 -3.03
C SER A 19 5.40 -24.72 -3.74
N GLY A 20 5.96 -23.63 -4.28
CA GLY A 20 7.15 -23.65 -5.11
C GLY A 20 6.97 -24.46 -6.39
N ILE A 21 5.73 -24.74 -6.76
CA ILE A 21 5.37 -25.55 -7.92
C ILE A 21 5.39 -24.69 -9.19
N THR A 22 5.21 -23.38 -9.08
CA THR A 22 5.36 -22.46 -10.21
C THR A 22 6.20 -21.24 -9.83
N GLU A 23 7.06 -20.76 -10.74
CA GLU A 23 7.94 -19.60 -10.55
C GLU A 23 7.20 -18.27 -10.36
N GLN A 24 5.87 -18.27 -10.46
CA GLN A 24 5.01 -17.06 -10.41
C GLN A 24 4.22 -16.90 -9.12
N ASP A 25 4.40 -17.77 -8.12
CA ASP A 25 3.52 -17.84 -6.96
C ASP A 25 3.80 -16.75 -5.93
N ALA A 26 2.93 -15.76 -5.92
CA ALA A 26 2.68 -14.92 -4.75
C ALA A 26 2.09 -15.79 -3.62
N PRO A 27 2.27 -15.43 -2.33
CA PRO A 27 1.57 -16.09 -1.25
C PRO A 27 0.08 -16.13 -1.58
N ALA A 28 -0.47 -17.34 -1.62
CA ALA A 28 -1.85 -17.59 -1.97
C ALA A 28 -2.61 -18.03 -0.73
N TRP A 29 -3.84 -17.59 -0.61
CA TRP A 29 -4.77 -18.06 0.39
C TRP A 29 -5.60 -19.17 -0.24
N VAL A 30 -5.59 -20.34 0.36
CA VAL A 30 -6.49 -21.42 -0.03
C VAL A 30 -7.66 -21.42 0.91
N VAL A 31 -8.83 -21.36 0.33
CA VAL A 31 -10.09 -21.43 1.06
C VAL A 31 -10.75 -22.75 0.73
N GLN A 32 -10.93 -23.57 1.73
CA GLN A 32 -11.79 -24.75 1.65
C GLN A 32 -13.19 -24.33 2.01
N LEU A 33 -14.11 -24.44 1.06
CA LEU A 33 -15.49 -24.03 1.22
C LEU A 33 -16.40 -25.23 1.09
N LEU A 34 -17.23 -25.49 2.11
CA LEU A 34 -18.34 -26.42 2.03
C LEU A 34 -19.57 -25.71 2.57
N LEU A 35 -20.50 -25.35 1.69
CA LEU A 35 -21.82 -24.83 2.04
C LEU A 35 -22.80 -26.00 2.13
N HIS A 36 -23.57 -26.05 3.21
CA HIS A 36 -24.69 -26.95 3.36
C HIS A 36 -25.99 -26.16 3.29
N GLY A 37 -26.89 -26.55 2.40
CA GLY A 37 -28.21 -25.95 2.24
C GLY A 37 -29.13 -26.87 1.41
N GLU A 38 -30.42 -26.75 1.62
CA GLU A 38 -31.44 -27.43 0.79
C GLU A 38 -31.63 -26.64 -0.51
N GLU A 39 -31.93 -27.37 -1.61
CA GLU A 39 -32.25 -26.75 -2.90
C GLU A 39 -33.49 -25.86 -2.79
N GLN A 40 -33.33 -24.57 -2.91
CA GLN A 40 -34.41 -23.60 -2.93
C GLN A 40 -34.19 -22.55 -4.03
N PRO A 41 -35.25 -22.12 -4.72
CA PRO A 41 -35.16 -21.05 -5.70
C PRO A 41 -34.86 -19.72 -4.98
N LEU A 42 -34.07 -18.84 -5.62
CA LEU A 42 -33.86 -17.47 -5.17
C LEU A 42 -35.20 -16.72 -5.13
N VAL A 43 -35.63 -16.33 -3.92
CA VAL A 43 -36.89 -15.60 -3.72
C VAL A 43 -36.78 -14.16 -4.22
N ASP A 44 -35.60 -13.53 -4.13
CA ASP A 44 -35.36 -12.16 -4.59
C ASP A 44 -33.99 -11.97 -5.23
N GLY A 45 -33.78 -12.68 -6.33
CA GLY A 45 -32.57 -12.52 -7.17
C GLY A 45 -32.47 -11.12 -7.81
N ALA A 46 -33.62 -10.45 -8.02
CA ALA A 46 -33.64 -9.12 -8.61
C ALA A 46 -32.99 -8.07 -7.70
N TRP A 47 -33.29 -8.09 -6.39
CA TRP A 47 -32.64 -7.20 -5.43
C TRP A 47 -31.12 -7.40 -5.40
N LEU A 48 -30.65 -8.65 -5.38
CA LEU A 48 -29.22 -8.96 -5.37
C LEU A 48 -28.54 -8.48 -6.66
N ALA A 49 -29.22 -8.64 -7.80
CA ALA A 49 -28.75 -8.17 -9.08
C ALA A 49 -28.62 -6.65 -9.13
N GLU A 50 -29.64 -5.92 -8.69
CA GLU A 50 -29.60 -4.44 -8.64
C GLU A 50 -28.48 -3.94 -7.73
N LEU A 51 -28.34 -4.50 -6.54
CA LEU A 51 -27.29 -4.14 -5.60
C LEU A 51 -25.89 -4.34 -6.18
N LEU A 52 -25.65 -5.43 -6.89
CA LEU A 52 -24.35 -5.72 -7.51
C LEU A 52 -24.09 -4.85 -8.73
N LEU A 53 -25.12 -4.51 -9.53
CA LEU A 53 -24.99 -3.66 -10.71
C LEU A 53 -24.60 -2.22 -10.36
N GLU A 54 -25.06 -1.69 -9.22
CA GLU A 54 -24.65 -0.36 -8.74
C GLU A 54 -23.17 -0.29 -8.35
N LEU A 55 -22.58 -1.41 -7.95
CA LEU A 55 -21.22 -1.48 -7.41
C LEU A 55 -20.16 -1.86 -8.45
N LEU A 56 -20.58 -2.30 -9.63
CA LEU A 56 -19.68 -2.85 -10.63
C LEU A 56 -19.47 -1.91 -11.83
N LYS A 57 -18.29 -2.01 -12.40
CA LYS A 57 -17.99 -1.28 -13.65
C LYS A 57 -18.90 -1.78 -14.79
N PRO A 58 -19.26 -0.91 -15.74
CA PRO A 58 -20.14 -1.26 -16.86
C PRO A 58 -19.73 -2.52 -17.63
N GLU A 59 -18.42 -2.79 -17.75
CA GLU A 59 -17.90 -3.96 -18.47
C GLU A 59 -18.13 -5.29 -17.72
N GLN A 60 -18.40 -5.26 -16.42
CA GLN A 60 -18.65 -6.44 -15.57
C GLN A 60 -20.14 -6.80 -15.45
N GLN A 61 -21.02 -5.86 -15.77
CA GLN A 61 -22.48 -6.00 -15.62
C GLN A 61 -23.12 -7.13 -16.46
N PRO A 62 -22.71 -7.39 -17.72
CA PRO A 62 -23.32 -8.45 -18.53
C PRO A 62 -23.13 -9.85 -17.96
N ALA A 63 -21.96 -10.15 -17.41
CA ALA A 63 -21.66 -11.47 -16.84
C ALA A 63 -22.51 -11.77 -15.60
N ILE A 64 -22.75 -10.75 -14.77
CA ILE A 64 -23.57 -10.88 -13.55
C ILE A 64 -25.06 -10.98 -13.90
N ARG A 65 -25.55 -10.20 -14.85
CA ARG A 65 -26.92 -10.35 -15.33
C ARG A 65 -27.19 -11.77 -15.82
N ALA A 66 -26.29 -12.32 -16.64
CA ALA A 66 -26.40 -13.68 -17.15
C ALA A 66 -26.38 -14.74 -16.03
N ALA A 67 -25.56 -14.54 -14.99
CA ALA A 67 -25.48 -15.46 -13.86
C ALA A 67 -26.70 -15.41 -12.93
N LEU A 68 -27.34 -14.22 -12.79
CA LEU A 68 -28.48 -14.01 -11.89
C LEU A 68 -29.84 -14.20 -12.60
N GLU A 69 -29.91 -14.06 -13.91
CA GLU A 69 -31.13 -14.29 -14.72
C GLU A 69 -31.39 -15.79 -14.96
N ASN A 70 -30.39 -16.66 -14.85
CA ASN A 70 -30.57 -18.11 -14.91
C ASN A 70 -31.03 -18.64 -13.54
N GLN A 71 -32.32 -18.79 -13.38
CA GLN A 71 -33.11 -19.02 -12.16
C GLN A 71 -32.88 -20.36 -11.40
N ALA A 72 -31.79 -21.07 -11.57
CA ALA A 72 -31.55 -22.32 -10.87
C ALA A 72 -30.15 -22.31 -10.22
N LEU A 73 -30.07 -21.81 -9.00
CA LEU A 73 -28.89 -22.00 -8.15
C LEU A 73 -29.03 -23.33 -7.38
N GLU A 74 -28.47 -24.40 -7.94
CA GLU A 74 -28.27 -25.64 -7.20
C GLU A 74 -27.25 -25.43 -6.06
N PRO A 75 -27.28 -26.19 -4.94
CA PRO A 75 -26.35 -26.03 -3.82
C PRO A 75 -24.87 -26.08 -4.19
N GLN A 76 -24.51 -26.82 -5.22
CA GLN A 76 -23.16 -26.84 -5.79
C GLN A 76 -22.83 -25.50 -6.50
N LEU A 77 -23.81 -24.85 -7.11
CA LEU A 77 -23.70 -23.53 -7.69
C LEU A 77 -23.60 -22.40 -6.64
N LEU A 78 -24.10 -22.59 -5.42
CA LEU A 78 -24.02 -21.58 -4.34
C LEU A 78 -22.57 -21.34 -3.91
N SER A 79 -21.76 -22.38 -3.77
CA SER A 79 -20.33 -22.23 -3.49
C SER A 79 -19.60 -21.53 -4.63
N THR A 80 -19.90 -21.91 -5.88
CA THR A 80 -19.34 -21.28 -7.07
C THR A 80 -19.77 -19.83 -7.18
N SER A 81 -21.02 -19.52 -6.89
CA SER A 81 -21.56 -18.14 -6.89
C SER A 81 -20.93 -17.27 -5.80
N CYS A 82 -20.70 -17.81 -4.59
CA CYS A 82 -19.95 -17.12 -3.54
C CYS A 82 -18.53 -16.79 -3.99
N VAL A 83 -17.88 -17.72 -4.66
CA VAL A 83 -16.52 -17.53 -5.18
C VAL A 83 -16.51 -16.49 -6.30
N ASP A 84 -17.46 -16.54 -7.22
CA ASP A 84 -17.55 -15.59 -8.33
C ASP A 84 -17.87 -14.17 -7.85
N LEU A 85 -18.75 -14.04 -6.84
CA LEU A 85 -19.00 -12.78 -6.16
C LEU A 85 -17.75 -12.28 -5.43
N ALA A 86 -17.05 -13.14 -4.71
CA ALA A 86 -15.80 -12.77 -4.05
C ALA A 86 -14.72 -12.36 -5.08
N ARG A 87 -14.63 -13.04 -6.23
CA ARG A 87 -13.77 -12.63 -7.35
C ARG A 87 -14.06 -11.21 -7.82
N LEU A 88 -15.33 -10.88 -7.96
CA LEU A 88 -15.76 -9.54 -8.41
C LEU A 88 -15.45 -8.48 -7.37
N LEU A 89 -15.71 -8.75 -6.09
CA LEU A 89 -15.45 -7.83 -4.99
C LEU A 89 -13.97 -7.57 -4.78
N LEU A 90 -13.13 -8.58 -5.00
CA LEU A 90 -11.68 -8.51 -4.81
C LEU A 90 -10.92 -8.09 -6.07
N THR A 91 -11.60 -7.82 -7.20
CA THR A 91 -10.93 -7.31 -8.41
C THR A 91 -10.11 -6.05 -8.08
N PRO A 92 -8.81 -5.98 -8.46
CA PRO A 92 -8.17 -6.74 -9.53
C PRO A 92 -7.36 -7.97 -9.06
N TRP A 93 -7.49 -8.44 -7.84
CA TRP A 93 -6.71 -9.59 -7.40
C TRP A 93 -7.22 -10.87 -8.04
N PRO A 94 -6.36 -11.66 -8.70
CA PRO A 94 -6.81 -12.88 -9.32
C PRO A 94 -7.22 -13.91 -8.25
N VAL A 95 -8.45 -14.39 -8.37
CA VAL A 95 -8.95 -15.56 -7.64
C VAL A 95 -9.07 -16.69 -8.67
N ARG A 96 -8.41 -17.81 -8.43
CA ARG A 96 -8.39 -18.98 -9.32
C ARG A 96 -8.95 -20.20 -8.61
N GLU A 97 -9.70 -21.02 -9.35
CA GLU A 97 -9.98 -22.38 -8.89
C GLU A 97 -8.69 -23.21 -8.97
N LEU A 98 -8.44 -23.96 -7.92
CA LEU A 98 -7.41 -25.00 -7.97
C LEU A 98 -8.04 -26.27 -8.54
N GLU A 99 -7.32 -26.99 -9.39
CA GLU A 99 -7.69 -28.35 -9.70
C GLU A 99 -7.71 -29.15 -8.38
N PRO A 100 -8.82 -29.81 -8.07
CA PRO A 100 -9.08 -30.28 -6.72
C PRO A 100 -8.16 -31.42 -6.32
N LEU A 101 -7.35 -31.19 -5.29
CA LEU A 101 -6.89 -32.29 -4.42
C LEU A 101 -8.04 -32.83 -3.57
N GLN A 102 -9.03 -32.01 -3.26
CA GLN A 102 -10.34 -32.35 -2.70
C GLN A 102 -11.35 -31.33 -3.20
N ALA A 103 -12.61 -31.73 -3.37
CA ALA A 103 -13.66 -30.89 -3.93
C ALA A 103 -13.73 -29.50 -3.24
N GLN A 104 -13.70 -28.43 -4.06
CA GLN A 104 -13.97 -27.04 -3.67
C GLN A 104 -12.81 -26.24 -3.00
N GLU A 105 -11.60 -26.36 -3.49
CA GLU A 105 -10.53 -25.44 -3.11
C GLU A 105 -10.44 -24.25 -4.06
N VAL A 106 -10.37 -23.04 -3.49
CA VAL A 106 -10.22 -21.79 -4.22
C VAL A 106 -8.96 -21.07 -3.75
N MET A 107 -8.11 -20.70 -4.68
CA MET A 107 -6.91 -19.92 -4.40
C MET A 107 -7.13 -18.44 -4.74
N ALA A 108 -6.97 -17.57 -3.76
CA ALA A 108 -6.95 -16.14 -3.96
C ALA A 108 -5.53 -15.58 -3.86
N GLN A 109 -5.05 -14.96 -4.92
CA GLN A 109 -3.79 -14.21 -4.91
C GLN A 109 -4.01 -12.81 -4.32
N CYS A 110 -4.75 -12.73 -3.22
CA CYS A 110 -4.92 -11.52 -2.46
C CYS A 110 -3.70 -11.35 -1.53
N PRO A 111 -3.10 -10.17 -1.41
CA PRO A 111 -2.00 -9.96 -0.47
C PRO A 111 -2.41 -10.14 1.00
N TRP A 112 -3.71 -10.23 1.29
CA TRP A 112 -4.26 -10.33 2.63
C TRP A 112 -5.43 -11.29 2.72
N HIS A 113 -5.51 -12.05 3.82
CA HIS A 113 -6.58 -13.01 4.04
C HIS A 113 -7.89 -12.36 4.54
N GLU A 114 -7.78 -11.28 5.31
CA GLU A 114 -8.91 -10.63 5.95
C GLU A 114 -9.99 -10.17 4.97
N PRO A 115 -9.65 -9.41 3.88
CA PRO A 115 -10.65 -9.05 2.88
C PRO A 115 -11.27 -10.25 2.16
N LEU A 116 -10.54 -11.36 2.01
CA LEU A 116 -11.08 -12.56 1.40
C LEU A 116 -12.12 -13.23 2.31
N GLY A 117 -11.80 -13.36 3.60
CA GLY A 117 -12.74 -13.91 4.61
C GLY A 117 -14.00 -13.07 4.72
N GLU A 118 -13.87 -11.76 4.81
CA GLU A 118 -14.99 -10.83 4.83
C GLU A 118 -15.81 -10.88 3.54
N ALA A 119 -15.17 -10.95 2.37
CA ALA A 119 -15.85 -11.04 1.09
C ALA A 119 -16.67 -12.32 0.98
N LEU A 120 -16.13 -13.45 1.39
CA LEU A 120 -16.83 -14.74 1.34
C LEU A 120 -18.02 -14.78 2.31
N GLU A 121 -17.82 -14.30 3.54
CA GLU A 121 -18.91 -14.27 4.54
C GLU A 121 -20.01 -13.28 4.13
N LEU A 122 -19.63 -12.14 3.56
CA LEU A 122 -20.60 -11.19 3.02
C LEU A 122 -21.36 -11.77 1.82
N CYS A 123 -20.68 -12.48 0.91
CA CYS A 123 -21.32 -13.17 -0.21
C CYS A 123 -22.31 -14.22 0.27
N ARG A 124 -21.93 -15.03 1.25
CA ARG A 124 -22.83 -16.00 1.89
C ARG A 124 -24.08 -15.32 2.46
N SER A 125 -23.89 -14.24 3.21
CA SER A 125 -24.98 -13.50 3.85
C SER A 125 -25.89 -12.83 2.83
N LEU A 126 -25.35 -12.28 1.74
CA LEU A 126 -26.13 -11.69 0.64
C LEU A 126 -26.98 -12.75 -0.08
N ILE A 127 -26.41 -13.91 -0.36
CA ILE A 127 -27.12 -15.04 -0.98
C ILE A 127 -28.21 -15.55 -0.03
N ALA A 128 -27.90 -15.69 1.27
CA ALA A 128 -28.88 -16.11 2.27
C ALA A 128 -30.06 -15.11 2.37
N ALA A 129 -29.80 -13.81 2.37
CA ALA A 129 -30.83 -12.78 2.41
C ALA A 129 -31.69 -12.77 1.13
N ALA A 130 -31.14 -13.15 -0.02
CA ALA A 130 -31.87 -13.29 -1.28
C ALA A 130 -32.69 -14.60 -1.33
N LEU A 131 -32.22 -15.69 -0.73
CA LEU A 131 -32.92 -16.98 -0.67
C LEU A 131 -34.08 -16.96 0.32
N PHE A 132 -33.94 -16.33 1.49
CA PHE A 132 -34.88 -16.43 2.60
C PHE A 132 -35.67 -15.15 2.87
N ASP A 133 -35.75 -14.23 1.90
CA ASP A 133 -36.49 -12.95 2.02
C ASP A 133 -36.12 -12.17 3.30
N GLY A 134 -34.83 -11.87 3.45
CA GLY A 134 -34.29 -11.14 4.62
C GLY A 134 -35.00 -9.81 4.87
N ALA A 135 -35.10 -9.43 6.14
CA ALA A 135 -35.70 -8.17 6.53
C ALA A 135 -35.04 -6.96 5.84
N GLN A 136 -35.80 -5.92 5.54
CA GLN A 136 -35.28 -4.73 4.85
C GLN A 136 -34.10 -4.08 5.57
N GLU A 137 -34.09 -4.09 6.91
CA GLU A 137 -32.97 -3.59 7.73
C GLU A 137 -31.70 -4.43 7.54
N GLU A 138 -31.86 -5.76 7.46
CA GLU A 138 -30.74 -6.69 7.21
C GLU A 138 -30.15 -6.47 5.81
N ARG A 139 -31.00 -6.37 4.78
CA ARG A 139 -30.57 -6.06 3.42
C ARG A 139 -29.83 -4.72 3.32
N GLN A 140 -30.29 -3.70 4.04
CA GLN A 140 -29.62 -2.39 4.08
C GLN A 140 -28.26 -2.48 4.79
N ALA A 141 -28.15 -3.25 5.86
CA ALA A 141 -26.88 -3.49 6.56
C ALA A 141 -25.87 -4.22 5.66
N LEU A 142 -26.32 -5.25 4.94
CA LEU A 142 -25.49 -5.99 3.99
C LEU A 142 -25.02 -5.10 2.81
N ALA A 143 -25.90 -4.24 2.28
CA ALA A 143 -25.55 -3.28 1.25
C ALA A 143 -24.47 -2.29 1.73
N THR A 144 -24.61 -1.80 2.96
CA THR A 144 -23.62 -0.92 3.58
C THR A 144 -22.27 -1.64 3.79
N ALA A 145 -22.28 -2.88 4.26
CA ALA A 145 -21.09 -3.70 4.44
C ALA A 145 -20.38 -3.95 3.10
N LEU A 146 -21.14 -4.22 2.03
CA LEU A 146 -20.63 -4.41 0.69
C LEU A 146 -19.94 -3.14 0.14
N GLN A 147 -20.57 -1.98 0.30
CA GLN A 147 -19.96 -0.70 -0.07
C GLN A 147 -18.67 -0.42 0.71
N THR A 148 -18.68 -0.70 2.01
CA THR A 148 -17.52 -0.53 2.90
C THR A 148 -16.37 -1.43 2.47
N LEU A 149 -16.62 -2.72 2.24
CA LEU A 149 -15.60 -3.65 1.76
C LEU A 149 -15.04 -3.22 0.40
N ARG A 150 -15.93 -2.81 -0.52
CA ARG A 150 -15.52 -2.33 -1.85
C ARG A 150 -14.64 -1.09 -1.76
N GLN A 151 -14.98 -0.14 -0.90
CA GLN A 151 -14.16 1.06 -0.70
C GLN A 151 -12.80 0.71 -0.13
N ARG A 152 -12.74 -0.18 0.86
CA ARG A 152 -11.48 -0.67 1.44
C ARG A 152 -10.59 -1.34 0.37
N VAL A 153 -11.16 -2.18 -0.48
CA VAL A 153 -10.44 -2.81 -1.59
C VAL A 153 -9.89 -1.77 -2.57
N LEU A 154 -10.69 -0.75 -2.90
CA LEU A 154 -10.25 0.35 -3.77
C LEU A 154 -9.15 1.21 -3.14
N ASP A 155 -9.25 1.50 -1.85
CA ASP A 155 -8.24 2.28 -1.13
C ASP A 155 -6.90 1.56 -1.10
N VAL A 156 -6.91 0.26 -0.87
CA VAL A 156 -5.72 -0.59 -0.95
C VAL A 156 -5.15 -0.66 -2.37
N GLN A 157 -6.00 -0.75 -3.40
CA GLN A 157 -5.56 -0.70 -4.80
C GLN A 157 -4.93 0.64 -5.16
N ASN A 158 -5.44 1.72 -4.58
CA ASN A 158 -4.92 3.07 -4.79
C ASN A 158 -3.63 3.33 -4.00
N ASP A 159 -3.29 2.51 -3.02
CA ASP A 159 -1.95 2.51 -2.42
C ASP A 159 -0.92 1.93 -3.40
N ARG A 160 -0.60 2.76 -4.39
CA ARG A 160 0.36 2.44 -5.46
C ARG A 160 1.75 2.13 -4.92
N LEU A 161 2.05 2.59 -3.71
CA LEU A 161 3.38 2.50 -3.15
C LEU A 161 3.64 1.14 -2.52
N ALA A 162 2.78 0.69 -1.60
CA ALA A 162 2.92 -0.63 -0.98
C ALA A 162 2.91 -1.71 -2.06
N THR A 163 2.00 -1.62 -3.04
CA THR A 163 1.94 -2.54 -4.18
C THR A 163 3.24 -2.56 -5.00
N ALA A 164 3.82 -1.39 -5.30
CA ALA A 164 5.05 -1.32 -6.10
C ALA A 164 6.26 -1.91 -5.35
N VAL A 165 6.37 -1.65 -4.05
CA VAL A 165 7.42 -2.22 -3.18
C VAL A 165 7.25 -3.74 -3.05
N ILE A 166 6.04 -4.22 -2.79
CA ILE A 166 5.73 -5.66 -2.70
C ILE A 166 6.12 -6.38 -4.00
N GLN A 167 5.74 -5.83 -5.15
CA GLN A 167 6.10 -6.39 -6.45
C GLN A 167 7.61 -6.39 -6.69
N ALA A 168 8.30 -5.31 -6.34
CA ALA A 168 9.76 -5.23 -6.48
C ALA A 168 10.48 -6.26 -5.60
N ALA A 169 10.04 -6.42 -4.35
CA ALA A 169 10.59 -7.42 -3.42
C ALA A 169 10.34 -8.86 -3.94
N ARG A 170 9.13 -9.15 -4.39
CA ARG A 170 8.77 -10.48 -4.92
C ARG A 170 9.55 -10.87 -6.16
N ARG A 171 9.81 -9.92 -7.10
CA ARG A 171 10.66 -10.20 -8.28
C ARG A 171 12.06 -10.68 -7.90
N ARG A 172 12.55 -10.31 -6.73
CA ARG A 172 13.82 -10.76 -6.17
C ARG A 172 13.71 -11.96 -5.24
N GLY A 173 12.53 -12.60 -5.16
CA GLY A 173 12.28 -13.73 -4.26
C GLY A 173 12.31 -13.34 -2.77
N ILE A 174 12.15 -12.06 -2.44
CA ILE A 174 12.13 -11.59 -1.05
C ILE A 174 10.75 -11.84 -0.46
N ALA A 175 10.68 -12.55 0.66
CA ALA A 175 9.45 -12.74 1.40
C ALA A 175 8.91 -11.39 1.90
N VAL A 176 7.60 -11.20 1.77
CA VAL A 176 6.92 -9.98 2.22
C VAL A 176 5.82 -10.37 3.20
N SER A 177 5.88 -9.82 4.40
CA SER A 177 4.83 -9.93 5.41
C SER A 177 4.27 -8.57 5.75
N LEU A 178 2.96 -8.49 5.93
CA LEU A 178 2.31 -7.30 6.45
C LEU A 178 2.33 -7.35 7.98
N VAL A 179 2.87 -6.32 8.60
CA VAL A 179 2.99 -6.22 10.07
C VAL A 179 1.82 -5.43 10.66
N SER A 180 1.34 -4.41 9.95
CA SER A 180 0.19 -3.61 10.36
C SER A 180 -0.98 -3.87 9.44
N ASP A 181 -2.19 -3.62 9.95
CA ASP A 181 -3.38 -3.56 9.10
C ASP A 181 -3.17 -2.50 7.99
N LEU A 182 -3.61 -2.82 6.78
CA LEU A 182 -3.57 -1.92 5.64
C LEU A 182 -4.45 -0.70 5.78
N MET A 183 -5.42 -0.76 6.67
CA MET A 183 -6.25 0.38 7.02
C MET A 183 -5.49 1.45 7.80
N THR A 184 -4.26 1.16 8.24
CA THR A 184 -3.39 2.19 8.80
C THR A 184 -2.91 3.11 7.68
N PRO A 185 -2.83 4.43 7.91
CA PRO A 185 -2.40 5.39 6.89
C PRO A 185 -1.01 5.12 6.29
N TYR A 186 -0.21 4.30 6.94
CA TYR A 186 1.16 3.97 6.55
C TYR A 186 1.44 2.50 6.86
N PRO A 187 1.07 1.57 5.95
CA PRO A 187 1.25 0.14 6.20
C PRO A 187 2.70 -0.21 6.45
N LEU A 188 2.91 -1.03 7.45
CA LEU A 188 4.24 -1.53 7.83
C LEU A 188 4.46 -2.90 7.21
N LEU A 189 5.47 -3.01 6.36
CA LEU A 189 5.90 -4.23 5.70
C LEU A 189 7.15 -4.78 6.39
N GLN A 190 7.24 -6.10 6.50
CA GLN A 190 8.48 -6.80 6.74
C GLN A 190 8.94 -7.48 5.46
N LEU A 191 10.16 -7.20 5.04
CA LEU A 191 10.82 -7.76 3.87
C LEU A 191 11.94 -8.70 4.30
N GLY A 192 11.91 -9.96 3.86
CA GLY A 192 12.81 -11.01 4.33
C GLY A 192 12.33 -11.69 5.60
N THR A 193 13.19 -12.53 6.22
CA THR A 193 12.85 -13.35 7.37
C THR A 193 13.90 -13.26 8.49
N GLY A 194 13.45 -13.38 9.73
CA GLY A 194 14.31 -13.41 10.91
C GLY A 194 15.25 -12.21 11.01
N CYS A 195 16.49 -12.42 11.42
CA CYS A 195 17.48 -11.36 11.59
C CYS A 195 17.91 -10.68 10.27
N ARG A 196 17.60 -11.28 9.12
CA ARG A 196 17.89 -10.72 7.79
C ARG A 196 16.76 -9.84 7.26
N SER A 197 15.64 -9.76 7.98
CA SER A 197 14.51 -8.93 7.55
C SER A 197 14.74 -7.46 7.80
N ARG A 198 14.03 -6.64 7.01
CA ARG A 198 13.94 -5.18 7.16
C ARG A 198 12.47 -4.78 7.31
N LEU A 199 12.21 -3.79 8.15
CA LEU A 199 10.90 -3.16 8.24
C LEU A 199 10.86 -1.93 7.34
N LEU A 200 9.76 -1.76 6.65
CA LEU A 200 9.57 -0.66 5.70
C LEU A 200 8.15 -0.10 5.81
N SER A 201 8.06 1.22 5.89
CA SER A 201 6.80 1.96 5.77
C SER A 201 6.99 3.04 4.72
N TYR A 202 6.37 2.89 3.55
CA TYR A 202 6.65 3.66 2.35
C TYR A 202 8.15 3.58 1.98
N SER A 203 8.85 4.73 1.91
CA SER A 203 10.30 4.78 1.68
C SER A 203 11.12 4.75 2.96
N ALA A 204 10.49 4.86 4.14
CA ALA A 204 11.19 4.85 5.42
C ALA A 204 11.47 3.43 5.90
N SER A 205 12.73 3.10 6.11
CA SER A 205 13.17 1.80 6.62
C SER A 205 13.52 1.86 8.10
N ASP A 206 13.66 0.71 8.72
CA ASP A 206 14.12 0.56 10.11
C ASP A 206 15.60 0.95 10.34
N GLY A 207 16.32 1.29 9.27
CA GLY A 207 17.66 1.87 9.33
C GLY A 207 17.70 3.39 9.43
N GLU A 208 16.54 4.07 9.31
CA GLU A 208 16.45 5.51 9.37
C GLU A 208 16.55 6.06 10.80
N SER A 209 17.09 7.26 10.93
CA SER A 209 17.13 7.96 12.22
C SER A 209 15.73 8.36 12.69
N ALA A 210 15.34 7.85 13.88
CA ALA A 210 14.08 8.28 14.51
C ALA A 210 14.08 9.79 14.82
N LEU A 211 15.25 10.36 15.18
CA LEU A 211 15.39 11.81 15.38
C LEU A 211 15.26 12.56 14.05
N GLY A 212 15.89 12.05 12.98
CA GLY A 212 15.77 12.61 11.64
C GLY A 212 14.32 12.63 11.16
N ALA A 213 13.60 11.52 11.32
CA ALA A 213 12.18 11.43 10.99
C ALA A 213 11.33 12.42 11.79
N ASN A 214 11.60 12.59 13.08
CA ASN A 214 10.89 13.56 13.93
C ASN A 214 11.16 15.02 13.49
N ILE A 215 12.41 15.34 13.13
CA ILE A 215 12.75 16.67 12.58
C ILE A 215 12.01 16.91 11.27
N CYS A 216 11.96 15.94 10.37
CA CYS A 216 11.20 16.05 9.12
C CYS A 216 9.70 16.30 9.36
N GLY A 217 9.11 15.62 10.38
CA GLY A 217 7.70 15.81 10.76
C GLY A 217 7.40 17.15 11.44
N ASN A 218 8.41 17.92 11.84
CA ASN A 218 8.25 19.20 12.51
C ASN A 218 8.76 20.34 11.63
N LYS A 219 7.84 21.09 11.02
CA LYS A 219 8.15 22.18 10.08
C LYS A 219 9.06 23.27 10.66
N GLN A 220 8.92 23.58 11.96
CA GLN A 220 9.73 24.58 12.62
C GLN A 220 11.16 24.08 12.89
N LEU A 221 11.31 22.84 13.35
CA LEU A 221 12.64 22.25 13.59
C LEU A 221 13.40 22.06 12.28
N SER A 222 12.75 21.52 11.24
CA SER A 222 13.36 21.36 9.92
C SER A 222 13.82 22.68 9.32
N HIS A 223 12.98 23.71 9.40
CA HIS A 223 13.32 25.05 8.95
C HIS A 223 14.55 25.62 9.71
N THR A 224 14.57 25.51 11.04
CA THR A 224 15.70 25.97 11.85
C THR A 224 17.00 25.24 11.49
N LEU A 225 16.93 23.91 11.26
CA LEU A 225 18.07 23.13 10.83
C LEU A 225 18.58 23.56 9.47
N LEU A 226 17.68 23.74 8.49
CA LEU A 226 18.02 24.18 7.13
C LEU A 226 18.72 25.55 7.14
N GLN A 227 18.22 26.50 7.95
CA GLN A 227 18.88 27.80 8.12
C GLN A 227 20.30 27.67 8.69
N ARG A 228 20.51 26.79 9.67
CA ARG A 228 21.86 26.54 10.23
C ARG A 228 22.81 25.91 9.22
N LEU A 229 22.29 25.15 8.27
CA LEU A 229 23.07 24.60 7.15
C LEU A 229 23.31 25.62 6.02
N GLY A 230 22.84 26.86 6.14
CA GLY A 230 22.95 27.88 5.10
C GLY A 230 22.06 27.62 3.89
N ILE A 231 21.03 26.79 4.03
CA ILE A 231 20.09 26.44 2.96
C ILE A 231 18.99 27.51 2.92
N PRO A 232 18.68 28.09 1.76
CA PRO A 232 17.62 29.07 1.63
C PRO A 232 16.24 28.48 2.00
N VAL A 233 15.53 29.17 2.89
CA VAL A 233 14.17 28.83 3.32
C VAL A 233 13.33 30.10 3.38
N PRO A 234 11.98 30.04 3.27
CA PRO A 234 11.11 31.20 3.42
C PRO A 234 11.26 31.84 4.80
N HIS A 235 11.14 33.16 4.91
CA HIS A 235 10.94 33.75 6.24
C HIS A 235 9.65 33.23 6.85
N GLN A 236 9.68 32.88 8.14
CA GLN A 236 8.50 32.34 8.81
C GLN A 236 8.34 32.89 10.22
N ALA A 237 7.10 32.89 10.71
CA ALA A 237 6.73 33.16 12.09
C ALA A 237 5.68 32.16 12.57
N LEU A 238 5.84 31.67 13.81
CA LEU A 238 4.79 30.92 14.50
C LEU A 238 3.87 31.91 15.20
N VAL A 239 2.57 31.88 14.88
CA VAL A 239 1.60 32.88 15.29
C VAL A 239 0.46 32.20 16.05
N PRO A 240 0.19 32.61 17.32
CA PRO A 240 -0.96 32.11 18.08
C PRO A 240 -2.27 32.44 17.35
N ILE A 241 -3.26 31.54 17.47
CA ILE A 241 -4.55 31.71 16.77
C ILE A 241 -5.34 32.93 17.25
N ASP A 242 -5.09 33.38 18.47
CA ASP A 242 -5.68 34.55 19.12
C ASP A 242 -4.83 35.83 19.00
N ALA A 243 -3.87 35.87 18.10
CA ALA A 243 -2.93 36.96 17.91
C ALA A 243 -3.60 38.32 17.69
N GLY A 244 -3.19 39.30 18.46
CA GLY A 244 -3.68 40.69 18.35
C GLY A 244 -3.16 41.40 17.10
N THR A 245 -3.87 42.47 16.69
CA THR A 245 -3.58 43.21 15.44
C THR A 245 -2.13 43.69 15.34
N GLU A 246 -1.53 44.12 16.44
CA GLU A 246 -0.16 44.64 16.44
C GLU A 246 0.87 43.53 16.16
N LEU A 247 0.65 42.30 16.69
CA LEU A 247 1.49 41.17 16.35
C LEU A 247 1.35 40.81 14.88
N LEU A 248 0.13 40.79 14.33
CA LEU A 248 -0.11 40.50 12.91
C LEU A 248 0.59 41.51 11.97
N ARG A 249 0.61 42.79 12.32
CA ARG A 249 1.37 43.81 11.56
C ARG A 249 2.87 43.54 11.57
N ARG A 250 3.43 43.19 12.73
CA ARG A 250 4.86 42.82 12.84
C ARG A 250 5.19 41.55 12.05
N VAL A 251 4.31 40.54 12.08
CA VAL A 251 4.47 39.33 11.30
C VAL A 251 4.50 39.66 9.81
N LEU A 252 3.55 40.45 9.27
CA LEU A 252 3.55 40.87 7.86
C LEU A 252 4.82 41.63 7.48
N ALA A 253 5.32 42.51 8.37
CA ALA A 253 6.57 43.24 8.14
C ALA A 253 7.78 42.27 8.07
N GLN A 254 7.77 41.17 8.82
CA GLN A 254 8.83 40.17 8.85
C GLN A 254 8.78 39.22 7.66
N VAL A 255 7.60 38.66 7.34
CA VAL A 255 7.46 37.60 6.32
C VAL A 255 7.16 38.16 4.92
N GLY A 256 6.67 39.39 4.83
CA GLY A 256 6.26 40.03 3.58
C GLY A 256 4.75 39.93 3.32
N ASP A 257 4.30 40.74 2.36
CA ASP A 257 2.93 40.83 1.87
C ASP A 257 2.95 40.72 0.33
N PRO A 258 2.44 39.63 -0.28
CA PRO A 258 1.60 38.58 0.30
C PRO A 258 2.36 37.55 1.10
N CYS A 259 1.63 36.83 1.99
CA CYS A 259 2.14 35.71 2.77
C CYS A 259 1.30 34.44 2.60
N VAL A 260 1.81 33.35 3.15
CA VAL A 260 1.18 32.04 3.22
C VAL A 260 0.84 31.71 4.67
N VAL A 261 -0.33 31.15 4.93
CA VAL A 261 -0.72 30.64 6.25
C VAL A 261 -0.99 29.16 6.17
N LYS A 262 -0.40 28.37 7.09
CA LYS A 262 -0.58 26.93 7.14
C LYS A 262 -0.66 26.40 8.58
N PRO A 263 -1.46 25.34 8.85
CA PRO A 263 -1.42 24.65 10.14
C PRO A 263 -0.02 24.12 10.42
N ALA A 264 0.39 24.09 11.68
CA ALA A 264 1.72 23.61 12.07
C ALA A 264 1.83 22.09 11.95
N SER A 265 0.73 21.34 12.20
CA SER A 265 0.70 19.87 12.28
C SER A 265 0.16 19.16 11.03
N GLN A 266 -0.48 19.87 10.09
CA GLN A 266 -1.13 19.23 8.94
C GLN A 266 -0.17 18.95 7.79
N GLU A 267 -0.49 17.89 7.04
CA GLU A 267 0.24 17.42 5.85
C GLU A 267 -0.62 17.61 4.58
N GLN A 268 -0.03 17.33 3.41
CA GLN A 268 -0.71 17.32 2.10
C GLN A 268 -1.37 18.64 1.69
N GLY A 269 -0.90 19.76 2.24
CA GLY A 269 -1.44 21.08 1.92
C GLY A 269 -2.76 21.44 2.60
N ARG A 270 -3.26 20.61 3.52
CA ARG A 270 -4.53 20.84 4.23
C ARG A 270 -4.47 22.13 5.03
N GLY A 271 -5.48 22.98 4.86
CA GLY A 271 -5.61 24.25 5.57
C GLY A 271 -4.63 25.34 5.13
N VAL A 272 -3.88 25.13 4.05
CA VAL A 272 -2.93 26.12 3.51
C VAL A 272 -3.70 27.22 2.76
N SER A 273 -3.44 28.47 3.12
CA SER A 273 -3.97 29.65 2.44
C SER A 273 -2.84 30.43 1.79
N LEU A 274 -2.93 30.66 0.49
CA LEU A 274 -1.94 31.40 -0.31
C LEU A 274 -2.41 32.84 -0.60
N ASN A 275 -1.49 33.69 -0.99
CA ASN A 275 -1.75 35.05 -1.46
C ASN A 275 -2.52 35.91 -0.45
N ILE A 276 -2.19 35.76 0.83
CA ILE A 276 -2.83 36.49 1.94
C ILE A 276 -2.23 37.88 2.02
N ARG A 277 -3.08 38.91 1.87
CA ARG A 277 -2.70 40.34 1.88
C ARG A 277 -3.38 41.10 2.99
N GLY A 278 -2.58 41.82 3.74
CA GLY A 278 -3.05 42.72 4.82
C GLY A 278 -3.52 41.95 6.07
N VAL A 279 -3.71 42.72 7.15
CA VAL A 279 -3.96 42.19 8.50
C VAL A 279 -5.28 41.43 8.62
N GLU A 280 -6.33 41.91 7.96
CA GLU A 280 -7.65 41.28 8.09
C GLU A 280 -7.73 39.92 7.39
N ALA A 281 -7.20 39.83 6.16
CA ALA A 281 -7.10 38.56 5.46
C ALA A 281 -6.19 37.56 6.22
N LEU A 282 -5.09 38.06 6.82
CA LEU A 282 -4.21 37.26 7.65
C LEU A 282 -4.95 36.69 8.87
N ARG A 283 -5.74 37.50 9.57
CA ARG A 283 -6.57 37.06 10.70
C ARG A 283 -7.54 35.94 10.31
N GLN A 284 -8.24 36.10 9.19
CA GLN A 284 -9.17 35.09 8.67
C GLN A 284 -8.46 33.79 8.27
N ALA A 285 -7.29 33.91 7.65
CA ALA A 285 -6.48 32.74 7.28
C ALA A 285 -5.95 31.99 8.52
N ILE A 286 -5.52 32.69 9.57
CA ILE A 286 -5.12 32.14 10.86
C ILE A 286 -6.29 31.38 11.51
N ALA A 287 -7.49 31.97 11.53
CA ALA A 287 -8.68 31.32 12.08
C ALA A 287 -9.01 30.02 11.34
N ARG A 288 -8.94 30.02 9.99
CA ARG A 288 -9.14 28.79 9.19
C ARG A 288 -8.10 27.72 9.50
N ALA A 289 -6.82 28.09 9.52
CA ALA A 289 -5.73 27.14 9.80
C ALA A 289 -5.79 26.62 11.25
N GLY A 290 -6.18 27.45 12.22
CA GLY A 290 -6.38 27.06 13.63
C GLY A 290 -7.54 26.08 13.84
N GLY A 291 -8.51 26.03 12.91
CA GLY A 291 -9.61 25.06 12.93
C GLY A 291 -9.17 23.59 12.88
N TYR A 292 -7.91 23.31 12.57
CA TYR A 292 -7.31 21.97 12.59
C TYR A 292 -6.77 21.55 13.97
N GLY A 293 -6.97 22.36 15.02
CA GLY A 293 -6.67 22.01 16.41
C GLY A 293 -5.30 22.47 16.91
N ASP A 294 -4.51 23.17 16.10
CA ASP A 294 -3.23 23.74 16.52
C ASP A 294 -3.46 25.03 17.34
N ALA A 295 -2.70 25.21 18.44
CA ALA A 295 -2.73 26.45 19.23
C ALA A 295 -2.03 27.63 18.53
N ALA A 296 -1.21 27.35 17.53
CA ALA A 296 -0.49 28.32 16.71
C ALA A 296 -0.37 27.82 15.27
N VAL A 297 -0.28 28.73 14.33
CA VAL A 297 -0.14 28.47 12.90
C VAL A 297 1.16 29.03 12.37
N LEU A 298 1.65 28.51 11.26
CA LEU A 298 2.81 29.06 10.55
C LEU A 298 2.36 30.11 9.54
N VAL A 299 2.97 31.29 9.61
CA VAL A 299 2.86 32.37 8.61
C VAL A 299 4.22 32.46 7.92
N GLU A 300 4.24 32.34 6.60
CA GLU A 300 5.47 32.28 5.82
C GLU A 300 5.47 33.28 4.66
N GLN A 301 6.67 33.66 4.27
CA GLN A 301 6.91 34.39 3.03
C GLN A 301 6.36 33.63 1.85
N GLN A 302 5.59 34.27 1.00
CA GLN A 302 5.18 33.67 -0.27
C GLN A 302 6.31 33.81 -1.29
N CYS A 303 6.94 32.69 -1.60
CA CYS A 303 8.02 32.63 -2.58
C CYS A 303 7.48 32.28 -3.97
N PRO A 304 7.97 32.92 -5.04
CA PRO A 304 7.64 32.55 -6.41
C PRO A 304 8.39 31.30 -6.83
N GLY A 305 7.91 30.65 -7.87
CA GLY A 305 8.64 29.56 -8.53
C GLY A 305 7.78 28.32 -8.80
N THR A 306 8.37 27.40 -9.52
CA THR A 306 7.83 26.08 -9.79
C THR A 306 8.15 25.15 -8.61
N TYR A 307 7.22 24.27 -8.28
CA TYR A 307 7.38 23.31 -7.20
C TYR A 307 8.10 22.05 -7.69
N TYR A 308 9.11 21.65 -6.94
CA TYR A 308 9.88 20.43 -7.16
C TYR A 308 9.88 19.56 -5.90
N ARG A 309 9.60 18.26 -6.03
CA ARG A 309 9.88 17.24 -5.04
C ARG A 309 11.19 16.55 -5.40
N LEU A 310 12.26 16.82 -4.66
CA LEU A 310 13.52 16.10 -4.76
C LEU A 310 13.42 14.81 -3.97
N VAL A 311 13.79 13.69 -4.59
CA VAL A 311 13.74 12.36 -3.97
C VAL A 311 15.17 11.87 -3.74
N VAL A 312 15.49 11.69 -2.47
CA VAL A 312 16.77 11.18 -2.00
C VAL A 312 16.66 9.70 -1.71
N LEU A 313 17.54 8.89 -2.28
CA LEU A 313 17.77 7.49 -1.95
C LEU A 313 19.24 7.28 -1.65
N ASN A 314 19.54 6.51 -0.63
CA ASN A 314 20.91 6.23 -0.18
C ASN A 314 21.75 7.51 -0.03
N GLN A 315 21.15 8.53 0.60
CA GLN A 315 21.76 9.85 0.83
C GLN A 315 22.19 10.59 -0.44
N GLN A 316 21.71 10.18 -1.61
CA GLN A 316 21.97 10.81 -2.90
C GLN A 316 20.67 11.25 -3.55
N LEU A 317 20.68 12.39 -4.25
CA LEU A 317 19.56 12.79 -5.08
C LEU A 317 19.39 11.77 -6.22
N ALA A 318 18.28 11.05 -6.22
CA ALA A 318 18.00 10.03 -7.21
C ALA A 318 17.24 10.58 -8.43
N TRP A 319 16.21 11.40 -8.17
CA TRP A 319 15.45 12.14 -9.19
C TRP A 319 14.67 13.28 -8.56
N LEU A 320 13.97 14.04 -9.35
CA LEU A 320 13.03 15.05 -8.88
C LEU A 320 11.77 15.06 -9.74
N VAL A 321 10.67 15.48 -9.13
CA VAL A 321 9.38 15.65 -9.80
C VAL A 321 9.04 17.13 -9.81
N GLN A 322 9.06 17.73 -10.99
CA GLN A 322 8.47 19.04 -11.23
C GLN A 322 6.96 18.91 -11.20
N SER A 323 6.28 19.78 -10.48
CA SER A 323 4.83 19.79 -10.40
C SER A 323 4.30 21.20 -10.64
N GLU A 324 3.36 21.31 -11.55
CA GLU A 324 2.74 22.58 -11.95
C GLU A 324 1.23 22.45 -11.96
N PRO A 325 0.50 23.53 -11.60
CA PRO A 325 -0.94 23.54 -11.79
C PRO A 325 -1.32 23.19 -13.23
N PRO A 326 -2.49 22.60 -13.48
CA PRO A 326 -2.97 22.34 -14.83
C PRO A 326 -2.90 23.56 -15.72
N PHE A 327 -2.36 23.40 -16.91
CA PHE A 327 -2.19 24.47 -17.90
C PHE A 327 -2.47 23.98 -19.32
N VAL A 328 -2.76 24.92 -20.21
CA VAL A 328 -2.80 24.70 -21.65
C VAL A 328 -1.72 25.54 -22.34
N ILE A 329 -1.29 25.09 -23.52
CA ILE A 329 -0.36 25.84 -24.38
C ILE A 329 -1.18 26.37 -25.55
N GLY A 330 -1.19 27.67 -25.76
CA GLY A 330 -1.83 28.31 -26.89
C GLY A 330 -1.24 27.83 -28.24
N ASP A 331 -2.08 27.68 -29.22
CA ASP A 331 -1.72 27.39 -30.61
C ASP A 331 -1.95 28.60 -31.55
N GLY A 332 -2.47 29.69 -30.99
CA GLY A 332 -2.84 30.90 -31.74
C GLY A 332 -4.13 30.78 -32.55
N LYS A 333 -4.91 29.69 -32.37
CA LYS A 333 -6.12 29.38 -33.17
C LYS A 333 -7.30 29.00 -32.29
N LEU A 334 -7.12 28.11 -31.33
CA LEU A 334 -8.17 27.60 -30.45
C LEU A 334 -8.31 28.47 -29.20
N ASN A 335 -9.52 28.59 -28.71
CA ASN A 335 -9.76 29.21 -27.41
C ASN A 335 -9.37 28.26 -26.27
N ILE A 336 -9.27 28.78 -25.04
CA ILE A 336 -8.84 28.04 -23.86
C ILE A 336 -9.75 26.83 -23.59
N THR A 337 -11.07 26.94 -23.77
CA THR A 337 -12.00 25.84 -23.59
C THR A 337 -11.69 24.68 -24.56
N ALA A 338 -11.51 24.96 -25.84
CA ALA A 338 -11.18 23.96 -26.84
C ALA A 338 -9.79 23.31 -26.62
N LEU A 339 -8.78 24.10 -26.21
CA LEU A 339 -7.46 23.60 -25.81
C LEU A 339 -7.56 22.68 -24.59
N LEU A 340 -8.42 22.99 -23.63
CA LEU A 340 -8.65 22.17 -22.45
C LEU A 340 -9.33 20.83 -22.79
N GLU A 341 -10.34 20.87 -23.67
CA GLU A 341 -11.00 19.67 -24.18
C GLU A 341 -10.01 18.77 -24.93
N GLN A 342 -9.18 19.35 -25.80
CA GLN A 342 -8.14 18.62 -26.52
C GLN A 342 -7.12 17.99 -25.55
N ALA A 343 -6.71 18.72 -24.51
CA ALA A 343 -5.80 18.21 -23.48
C ALA A 343 -6.43 17.04 -22.70
N ASN A 344 -7.73 17.11 -22.40
CA ASN A 344 -8.46 16.03 -21.75
C ASN A 344 -8.57 14.79 -22.63
N GLN A 345 -8.90 14.97 -23.91
CA GLN A 345 -8.96 13.85 -24.89
C GLN A 345 -7.60 13.14 -25.00
N ALA A 346 -6.50 13.89 -25.08
CA ALA A 346 -5.16 13.31 -25.12
C ALA A 346 -4.79 12.53 -23.82
N ARG A 347 -5.43 12.86 -22.69
CA ARG A 347 -5.23 12.21 -21.39
C ARG A 347 -6.09 10.97 -21.17
N LEU A 348 -7.22 10.83 -21.85
CA LEU A 348 -8.04 9.62 -21.82
C LEU A 348 -7.23 8.34 -22.10
N HIS A 349 -6.24 8.43 -22.97
CA HIS A 349 -5.37 7.33 -23.37
C HIS A 349 -4.14 7.14 -22.46
N LYS A 350 -3.98 7.99 -21.40
CA LYS A 350 -2.88 7.92 -20.45
C LYS A 350 -3.42 7.63 -19.04
N PRO A 351 -3.57 6.36 -18.63
CA PRO A 351 -4.27 5.99 -17.40
C PRO A 351 -3.67 6.56 -16.09
N LYS A 352 -2.51 7.24 -16.17
CA LYS A 352 -1.83 7.86 -15.02
C LYS A 352 -1.77 9.39 -15.07
N ALA A 353 -2.29 10.03 -16.12
CA ALA A 353 -2.26 11.48 -16.22
C ALA A 353 -3.45 12.08 -15.44
N PRO A 354 -3.24 13.12 -14.62
CA PRO A 354 -4.33 13.79 -13.93
C PRO A 354 -5.29 14.40 -14.95
N TRP A 355 -6.59 14.27 -14.68
CA TRP A 355 -7.64 14.89 -15.47
C TRP A 355 -7.67 16.40 -15.21
N LEU A 356 -7.82 17.18 -16.24
CA LEU A 356 -8.21 18.57 -16.11
C LEU A 356 -9.73 18.61 -15.86
N PRO A 357 -10.18 19.19 -14.73
CA PRO A 357 -11.60 19.18 -14.40
C PRO A 357 -12.41 19.96 -15.44
N THR A 358 -13.55 19.39 -15.85
CA THR A 358 -14.47 19.97 -16.84
C THR A 358 -15.87 20.21 -16.29
N SER A 359 -16.11 19.95 -14.97
CA SER A 359 -17.40 20.17 -14.33
C SER A 359 -17.76 21.65 -14.18
N SER A 360 -19.04 21.96 -13.94
CA SER A 360 -19.52 23.32 -13.74
C SER A 360 -18.90 24.04 -12.54
N GLU A 361 -18.60 23.34 -11.45
CA GLU A 361 -17.85 23.87 -10.29
C GLU A 361 -16.40 24.21 -10.67
N ALA A 362 -15.77 23.35 -11.44
CA ALA A 362 -14.44 23.59 -11.98
C ALA A 362 -14.43 24.78 -12.95
N ALA A 363 -15.50 25.02 -13.68
CA ALA A 363 -15.59 26.16 -14.59
C ALA A 363 -15.50 27.50 -13.85
N ALA A 364 -16.06 27.63 -12.64
CA ALA A 364 -15.95 28.84 -11.83
C ALA A 364 -14.52 29.06 -11.31
N ILE A 365 -13.86 27.97 -10.86
CA ILE A 365 -12.46 28.02 -10.40
C ILE A 365 -11.54 28.36 -11.57
N HIS A 366 -11.78 27.78 -12.75
CA HIS A 366 -11.05 28.09 -13.98
C HIS A 366 -11.23 29.54 -14.40
N ALA A 367 -12.46 30.07 -14.36
CA ALA A 367 -12.72 31.44 -14.73
C ALA A 367 -11.95 32.44 -13.85
N ALA A 368 -11.88 32.20 -12.54
CA ALA A 368 -11.10 33.02 -11.61
C ALA A 368 -9.60 32.98 -11.93
N ALA A 369 -9.03 31.78 -12.11
CA ALA A 369 -7.61 31.60 -12.43
C ALA A 369 -7.23 32.22 -13.79
N LEU A 370 -8.14 32.23 -14.75
CA LEU A 370 -7.94 32.86 -16.05
C LEU A 370 -8.02 34.38 -15.94
N ALA A 371 -8.99 34.90 -15.17
CA ALA A 371 -9.15 36.33 -14.94
C ALA A 371 -7.92 36.97 -14.28
N ASP A 372 -7.29 36.27 -13.32
CA ASP A 372 -6.03 36.70 -12.68
C ASP A 372 -4.87 36.88 -13.68
N GLN A 373 -4.94 36.18 -14.84
CA GLN A 373 -3.95 36.26 -15.93
C GLN A 373 -4.44 37.14 -17.10
N GLY A 374 -5.59 37.79 -16.97
CA GLY A 374 -6.20 38.62 -18.02
C GLY A 374 -6.86 37.83 -19.16
N PHE A 375 -7.25 36.55 -18.91
CA PHE A 375 -7.92 35.69 -19.87
C PHE A 375 -9.38 35.41 -19.48
N THR A 376 -10.13 34.95 -20.47
CA THR A 376 -11.45 34.33 -20.32
C THR A 376 -11.43 32.94 -20.95
N PRO A 377 -12.41 32.06 -20.68
CA PRO A 377 -12.49 30.75 -21.33
C PRO A 377 -12.51 30.79 -22.86
N THR A 378 -13.02 31.90 -23.44
CA THR A 378 -13.11 32.14 -24.88
C THR A 378 -11.87 32.84 -25.46
N SER A 379 -10.92 33.27 -24.66
CA SER A 379 -9.67 33.88 -25.12
C SER A 379 -8.82 32.89 -25.94
N ILE A 380 -8.19 33.40 -26.99
CA ILE A 380 -7.25 32.65 -27.84
C ILE A 380 -5.83 33.03 -27.44
N PRO A 381 -5.08 32.16 -26.72
CA PRO A 381 -3.70 32.44 -26.34
C PRO A 381 -2.78 32.40 -27.57
N LYS A 382 -1.71 33.19 -27.55
CA LYS A 382 -0.69 33.17 -28.61
C LYS A 382 -0.05 31.78 -28.70
N ALA A 383 0.44 31.41 -29.89
CA ALA A 383 1.18 30.18 -30.07
C ALA A 383 2.37 30.09 -29.09
N GLY A 384 2.49 28.98 -28.37
CA GLY A 384 3.49 28.75 -27.34
C GLY A 384 3.20 29.43 -25.98
N GLN A 385 2.14 30.22 -25.86
CA GLN A 385 1.78 30.87 -24.61
C GLN A 385 1.18 29.88 -23.64
N LYS A 386 1.82 29.72 -22.46
CA LYS A 386 1.31 28.91 -21.36
C LYS A 386 0.26 29.69 -20.57
N VAL A 387 -0.90 29.07 -20.35
CA VAL A 387 -2.01 29.62 -19.57
C VAL A 387 -2.40 28.60 -18.50
N VAL A 388 -2.29 28.99 -17.24
CA VAL A 388 -2.72 28.16 -16.10
C VAL A 388 -4.25 28.20 -16.01
N VAL A 389 -4.88 27.01 -15.94
CA VAL A 389 -6.34 26.88 -16.05
C VAL A 389 -7.05 26.61 -14.73
N THR A 390 -6.31 26.51 -13.61
CA THR A 390 -6.90 26.34 -12.29
C THR A 390 -6.11 27.14 -11.26
N ALA A 391 -6.77 27.55 -10.19
CA ALA A 391 -6.11 28.22 -9.08
C ALA A 391 -5.06 27.31 -8.44
N ILE A 392 -3.96 27.91 -7.95
CA ILE A 392 -2.95 27.18 -7.18
C ILE A 392 -3.57 26.80 -5.84
N ASN A 393 -3.96 25.53 -5.71
CA ASN A 393 -4.45 24.97 -4.46
C ASN A 393 -3.52 23.84 -4.02
N PRO A 394 -2.76 24.00 -2.92
CA PRO A 394 -1.87 22.98 -2.42
C PRO A 394 -2.56 21.65 -2.06
N GLU A 395 -3.83 21.68 -1.65
CA GLU A 395 -4.62 20.47 -1.36
C GLU A 395 -4.93 19.64 -2.63
N GLN A 396 -4.94 20.28 -3.80
CA GLN A 396 -5.25 19.67 -5.09
C GLN A 396 -4.01 19.30 -5.90
N ARG A 397 -2.83 19.21 -5.29
CA ARG A 397 -1.58 18.84 -6.00
C ARG A 397 -1.63 17.51 -6.73
N LYS A 398 -2.52 16.58 -6.32
CA LYS A 398 -2.74 15.32 -7.05
C LYS A 398 -3.15 15.52 -8.51
N ASP A 399 -3.80 16.65 -8.82
CA ASP A 399 -4.29 17.00 -10.15
C ASP A 399 -3.26 17.80 -10.98
N TRP A 400 -2.12 18.13 -10.39
CA TRP A 400 -1.08 18.89 -11.06
C TRP A 400 -0.37 18.09 -12.15
N VAL A 401 0.11 18.80 -13.17
CA VAL A 401 0.96 18.22 -14.22
C VAL A 401 2.33 17.91 -13.62
N ARG A 402 2.78 16.66 -13.77
CA ARG A 402 4.05 16.19 -13.22
C ARG A 402 5.01 15.82 -14.33
N GLN A 403 6.26 16.24 -14.18
CA GLN A 403 7.38 15.85 -15.04
C GLN A 403 8.52 15.35 -14.16
N GLU A 404 9.04 14.17 -14.46
CA GLU A 404 10.26 13.67 -13.83
C GLU A 404 11.47 14.27 -14.50
N LEU A 405 12.46 14.66 -13.69
CA LEU A 405 13.76 15.16 -14.09
C LEU A 405 14.84 14.34 -13.38
N LEU A 406 16.02 14.26 -14.00
CA LEU A 406 17.18 13.58 -13.44
C LEU A 406 18.19 14.59 -12.88
N PRO A 407 19.08 14.18 -11.95
CA PRO A 407 20.02 15.09 -11.31
C PRO A 407 20.96 15.86 -12.27
N HIS A 408 21.23 15.32 -13.45
CA HIS A 408 22.07 15.98 -14.45
C HIS A 408 21.37 17.09 -15.26
N GLU A 409 20.05 17.23 -15.11
CA GLU A 409 19.22 18.24 -15.78
C GLU A 409 19.07 19.53 -14.96
N ILE A 410 19.62 19.54 -13.73
CA ILE A 410 19.55 20.64 -12.79
C ILE A 410 20.94 21.08 -12.33
N ASP A 411 21.02 22.21 -11.63
CA ASP A 411 22.29 22.65 -11.05
C ASP A 411 22.79 21.69 -9.97
N PRO A 412 24.09 21.32 -9.96
CA PRO A 412 24.67 20.36 -9.01
C PRO A 412 24.52 20.75 -7.53
N SER A 413 24.32 22.04 -7.21
CA SER A 413 24.13 22.50 -5.84
C SER A 413 22.91 21.87 -5.15
N TYR A 414 21.87 21.52 -5.90
CA TYR A 414 20.70 20.82 -5.35
C TYR A 414 21.04 19.38 -4.93
N SER A 415 21.87 18.68 -5.71
CA SER A 415 22.34 17.34 -5.34
C SER A 415 23.24 17.39 -4.11
N ALA A 416 24.12 18.39 -4.02
CA ALA A 416 24.99 18.60 -2.86
C ALA A 416 24.16 18.93 -1.61
N MET A 417 23.18 19.83 -1.72
CA MET A 417 22.23 20.16 -0.66
C MET A 417 21.45 18.93 -0.17
N ALA A 418 20.87 18.17 -1.09
CA ALA A 418 20.09 16.99 -0.79
C ALA A 418 20.89 15.94 0.01
N SER A 419 22.14 15.69 -0.43
CA SER A 419 23.05 14.79 0.28
C SER A 419 23.48 15.33 1.65
N ALA A 420 23.71 16.64 1.78
CA ALA A 420 24.07 17.27 3.05
C ALA A 420 22.94 17.15 4.08
N ILE A 421 21.68 17.40 3.67
CA ILE A 421 20.50 17.26 4.52
C ILE A 421 20.35 15.80 4.98
N ALA A 422 20.42 14.85 4.05
CA ALA A 422 20.26 13.42 4.33
C ALA A 422 21.30 12.92 5.34
N LYS A 423 22.56 13.28 5.14
CA LYS A 423 23.65 12.94 6.07
C LYS A 423 23.48 13.57 7.45
N THR A 424 23.10 14.85 7.51
CA THR A 424 22.89 15.57 8.76
C THR A 424 21.75 14.94 9.58
N LEU A 425 20.71 14.48 8.93
CA LEU A 425 19.58 13.82 9.58
C LEU A 425 19.82 12.32 9.85
N ALA A 426 20.93 11.75 9.36
CA ALA A 426 21.20 10.32 9.35
C ALA A 426 20.04 9.52 8.74
N MET A 427 19.53 10.00 7.59
CA MET A 427 18.44 9.40 6.83
C MET A 427 18.97 8.94 5.48
N SER A 428 18.68 7.68 5.09
CA SER A 428 19.00 7.18 3.75
C SER A 428 18.03 7.74 2.72
N ASN A 429 16.76 7.85 3.10
CA ASN A 429 15.68 8.17 2.19
C ASN A 429 14.86 9.36 2.71
N LEU A 430 14.69 10.38 1.89
CA LEU A 430 13.83 11.52 2.21
C LEU A 430 13.37 12.27 0.96
N GLY A 431 12.25 12.99 1.09
CA GLY A 431 11.77 13.95 0.11
C GLY A 431 12.07 15.38 0.54
N ILE A 432 12.50 16.21 -0.38
CA ILE A 432 12.76 17.63 -0.16
C ILE A 432 11.88 18.43 -1.09
N ASP A 433 11.04 19.30 -0.53
CA ASP A 433 10.17 20.20 -1.30
C ASP A 433 10.89 21.51 -1.55
N VAL A 434 11.00 21.90 -2.81
CA VAL A 434 11.70 23.08 -3.27
C VAL A 434 10.78 23.93 -4.14
N LEU A 435 10.77 25.24 -3.93
CA LEU A 435 10.33 26.20 -4.95
C LEU A 435 11.58 26.78 -5.63
N SER A 436 11.55 26.85 -6.94
CA SER A 436 12.62 27.49 -7.72
C SER A 436 12.05 28.21 -8.93
N THR A 437 12.54 29.41 -9.19
CA THR A 437 12.23 30.15 -10.43
C THR A 437 12.99 29.57 -11.62
N ASP A 438 14.15 28.96 -11.39
CA ASP A 438 14.93 28.21 -12.38
C ASP A 438 15.87 27.22 -11.67
N ILE A 439 15.51 25.95 -11.67
CA ILE A 439 16.27 24.86 -11.03
C ILE A 439 17.65 24.59 -11.66
N ARG A 440 17.94 25.21 -12.82
CA ARG A 440 19.23 25.10 -13.50
C ARG A 440 20.26 26.12 -13.02
N ARG A 441 19.82 27.06 -12.17
CA ARG A 441 20.72 28.03 -11.52
C ARG A 441 21.12 27.52 -10.14
N PRO A 442 22.28 27.94 -9.61
CA PRO A 442 22.70 27.59 -8.25
C PRO A 442 21.63 27.85 -7.20
N LEU A 443 21.48 26.94 -6.23
CA LEU A 443 20.52 27.06 -5.14
C LEU A 443 20.65 28.37 -4.36
N GLN A 444 21.87 28.89 -4.23
CA GLN A 444 22.18 30.12 -3.49
C GLN A 444 21.78 31.39 -4.26
N ASP A 445 21.51 31.27 -5.55
CA ASP A 445 20.98 32.38 -6.33
C ASP A 445 19.56 32.73 -5.85
N PRO A 446 19.17 34.04 -5.88
CA PRO A 446 17.82 34.43 -5.52
C PRO A 446 16.74 33.70 -6.33
N GLY A 447 15.68 33.27 -5.67
CA GLY A 447 14.52 32.64 -6.31
C GLY A 447 14.36 31.14 -6.05
N SER A 448 15.20 30.55 -5.19
CA SER A 448 15.04 29.15 -4.77
C SER A 448 14.99 29.04 -3.25
N VAL A 449 14.07 28.23 -2.73
CA VAL A 449 13.91 27.95 -1.29
C VAL A 449 13.47 26.52 -1.05
N VAL A 450 13.92 25.94 0.05
CA VAL A 450 13.42 24.67 0.56
C VAL A 450 12.21 24.93 1.46
N LEU A 451 11.09 24.27 1.18
CA LEU A 451 9.83 24.46 1.90
C LEU A 451 9.64 23.48 3.03
N GLU A 452 9.99 22.20 2.80
CA GLU A 452 9.62 21.08 3.69
C GLU A 452 10.54 19.88 3.45
N LEU A 453 10.71 19.09 4.51
CA LEU A 453 11.37 17.78 4.48
C LEU A 453 10.32 16.69 4.76
N ASN A 454 10.40 15.57 4.03
CA ASN A 454 9.44 14.47 4.16
C ASN A 454 10.19 13.16 4.39
N HIS A 455 9.98 12.51 5.52
CA HIS A 455 10.62 11.24 5.87
C HIS A 455 9.94 10.01 5.24
N ARG A 456 8.71 10.16 4.71
CA ARG A 456 7.98 9.14 3.96
C ARG A 456 7.55 9.73 2.64
N GLN A 457 7.79 9.00 1.57
CA GLN A 457 7.45 9.49 0.25
C GLN A 457 6.98 8.35 -0.64
N GLU A 458 6.10 8.68 -1.56
CA GLU A 458 5.63 7.75 -2.57
C GLU A 458 6.72 7.58 -3.64
N LEU A 459 6.99 6.31 -3.97
CA LEU A 459 7.91 5.91 -5.02
C LEU A 459 7.12 5.21 -6.13
N GLY A 460 7.34 5.54 -7.39
CA GLY A 460 6.81 4.77 -8.52
C GLY A 460 7.49 3.39 -8.65
N ALA A 461 7.00 2.55 -9.54
CA ALA A 461 7.47 1.16 -9.67
C ALA A 461 8.99 1.02 -9.90
N VAL A 462 9.59 1.88 -10.72
CA VAL A 462 11.04 1.88 -11.00
C VAL A 462 11.85 2.20 -9.74
N TRP A 463 11.40 3.18 -8.99
CA TRP A 463 12.08 3.65 -7.79
C TRP A 463 11.90 2.72 -6.60
N SER A 464 10.77 2.03 -6.52
CA SER A 464 10.56 0.95 -5.55
C SER A 464 11.56 -0.19 -5.78
N GLN A 465 11.87 -0.51 -7.03
CA GLN A 465 12.91 -1.49 -7.34
C GLN A 465 14.28 -1.03 -6.83
N ARG A 466 14.68 0.22 -7.07
CA ARG A 466 15.95 0.77 -6.57
C ARG A 466 16.02 0.79 -5.03
N LEU A 467 14.91 1.11 -4.37
CA LEU A 467 14.83 1.03 -2.91
C LEU A 467 15.09 -0.39 -2.41
N ILE A 468 14.51 -1.41 -3.07
CA ILE A 468 14.74 -2.81 -2.71
C ILE A 468 16.20 -3.23 -2.99
N GLU A 469 16.81 -2.75 -4.05
CA GLU A 469 18.23 -2.98 -4.35
C GLU A 469 19.15 -2.37 -3.29
N GLU A 470 18.81 -1.19 -2.79
CA GLU A 470 19.53 -0.50 -1.71
C GLU A 470 19.40 -1.22 -0.38
N LEU A 471 18.16 -1.59 -0.01
CA LEU A 471 17.93 -2.30 1.26
C LEU A 471 18.56 -3.68 1.30
N PHE A 472 18.70 -4.32 0.14
CA PHE A 472 19.26 -5.66 -0.03
C PHE A 472 20.26 -5.67 -1.18
N PRO A 473 21.47 -5.14 -0.97
CA PRO A 473 22.50 -5.06 -2.03
C PRO A 473 22.97 -6.44 -2.50
N ASP A 474 22.90 -7.45 -1.62
CA ASP A 474 23.22 -8.83 -1.99
C ASP A 474 22.15 -9.40 -2.93
N GLN A 475 22.56 -10.16 -3.93
CA GLN A 475 21.65 -10.79 -4.89
C GLN A 475 20.84 -11.92 -4.25
N SER A 476 21.30 -12.51 -3.16
CA SER A 476 20.60 -13.58 -2.44
C SER A 476 19.41 -13.01 -1.66
N PRO A 477 18.24 -13.66 -1.72
CA PRO A 477 17.11 -13.26 -0.90
C PRO A 477 17.46 -13.22 0.61
N PRO A 478 17.00 -12.22 1.36
CA PRO A 478 17.34 -12.03 2.77
C PRO A 478 16.54 -12.97 3.68
N HIS A 479 16.75 -14.26 3.49
CA HIS A 479 16.12 -15.30 4.30
C HIS A 479 17.13 -15.91 5.27
N ILE A 480 16.67 -16.20 6.47
CA ILE A 480 17.46 -16.99 7.41
C ILE A 480 17.54 -18.45 6.90
N PRO A 481 18.62 -19.19 7.18
CA PRO A 481 18.71 -20.61 6.83
C PRO A 481 17.66 -21.41 7.63
N ILE A 482 16.81 -22.14 6.91
CA ILE A 482 15.75 -22.97 7.48
C ILE A 482 15.94 -24.42 7.02
N LYS A 483 16.15 -25.30 8.01
CA LYS A 483 16.05 -26.74 7.81
C LYS A 483 14.65 -27.17 8.20
N LEU A 484 13.82 -27.51 7.22
CA LEU A 484 12.48 -28.02 7.45
C LEU A 484 12.51 -29.55 7.54
N VAL A 485 11.99 -30.09 8.62
CA VAL A 485 11.85 -31.52 8.88
C VAL A 485 10.37 -31.84 8.92
N VAL A 486 9.92 -32.69 8.04
CA VAL A 486 8.52 -33.13 7.97
C VAL A 486 8.44 -34.55 8.52
N LEU A 487 7.55 -34.76 9.48
CA LEU A 487 7.32 -36.06 10.10
C LEU A 487 6.01 -36.68 9.63
N GLY A 488 6.02 -37.91 9.19
CA GLY A 488 4.80 -38.68 8.93
C GLY A 488 4.21 -39.31 10.21
N HIS A 489 5.07 -39.65 11.17
CA HIS A 489 4.66 -40.28 12.43
C HIS A 489 5.55 -39.82 13.61
N PRO A 490 5.02 -39.76 14.86
CA PRO A 490 5.79 -39.39 16.04
C PRO A 490 7.08 -40.17 16.26
N SER A 491 7.11 -41.47 15.88
CA SER A 491 8.29 -42.32 16.01
C SER A 491 9.50 -41.91 15.17
N GLU A 492 9.30 -41.02 14.19
CA GLU A 492 10.37 -40.41 13.39
C GLU A 492 11.13 -39.31 14.12
N TRP A 493 10.61 -38.85 15.27
CA TRP A 493 11.25 -37.81 16.09
C TRP A 493 12.62 -38.25 16.60
N ARG A 494 13.58 -37.29 16.63
CA ARG A 494 14.92 -37.51 17.18
C ARG A 494 15.30 -36.39 18.13
N SER A 495 15.63 -36.72 19.37
CA SER A 495 16.09 -35.77 20.38
C SER A 495 17.38 -35.04 19.99
N SER A 496 18.22 -35.67 19.14
CA SER A 496 19.43 -35.04 18.60
C SER A 496 19.19 -33.75 17.81
N TRP A 497 17.98 -33.49 17.39
CA TRP A 497 17.61 -32.20 16.76
C TRP A 497 17.53 -31.05 17.76
N LEU A 498 17.41 -31.36 19.07
CA LEU A 498 17.42 -30.41 20.18
C LEU A 498 18.84 -30.10 20.66
N GLU A 499 19.73 -31.07 20.55
CA GLU A 499 21.10 -30.93 21.02
C GLU A 499 21.90 -30.16 19.96
N GLY A 500 22.48 -29.02 20.36
CA GLY A 500 23.18 -28.07 19.46
C GLY A 500 24.39 -28.63 18.68
N GLY A 501 24.54 -29.97 18.59
CA GLY A 501 25.57 -30.65 17.80
C GLY A 501 25.25 -30.77 16.31
N VAL A 502 23.98 -30.65 15.91
CA VAL A 502 23.54 -30.86 14.51
C VAL A 502 23.11 -29.55 13.82
N SER A 503 22.70 -28.55 14.58
CA SER A 503 22.35 -27.23 14.07
C SER A 503 22.69 -26.14 15.10
N PRO A 504 23.38 -25.06 14.70
CA PRO A 504 23.61 -23.90 15.57
C PRO A 504 22.33 -23.09 15.83
N HIS A 505 21.21 -23.53 15.30
CA HIS A 505 19.94 -22.80 15.32
C HIS A 505 18.91 -23.51 16.20
N PRO A 506 18.00 -22.74 16.85
CA PRO A 506 16.94 -23.31 17.69
C PRO A 506 16.00 -24.21 16.86
N THR A 507 15.42 -25.20 17.54
CA THR A 507 14.39 -26.08 16.97
C THR A 507 13.01 -25.54 17.31
N ALA A 508 12.14 -25.38 16.32
CA ALA A 508 10.74 -25.02 16.49
C ALA A 508 9.84 -26.19 16.13
N LEU A 509 8.77 -26.39 16.89
CA LEU A 509 7.78 -27.44 16.68
C LEU A 509 6.46 -26.83 16.26
N SER A 510 5.84 -27.40 15.24
CA SER A 510 4.45 -27.08 14.88
C SER A 510 3.48 -27.51 15.99
N PRO A 511 2.27 -26.92 16.03
CA PRO A 511 1.28 -27.28 17.05
C PRO A 511 0.97 -28.78 17.12
N MET A 512 0.82 -29.44 15.98
CA MET A 512 0.54 -30.89 15.93
C MET A 512 1.72 -31.72 16.41
N VAL A 513 2.92 -31.42 15.95
CA VAL A 513 4.12 -32.12 16.40
C VAL A 513 4.35 -31.91 17.89
N ALA A 514 4.16 -30.71 18.41
CA ALA A 514 4.25 -30.44 19.84
C ALA A 514 3.25 -31.27 20.64
N GLN A 515 2.01 -31.39 20.19
CA GLN A 515 0.96 -32.21 20.80
C GLN A 515 1.32 -33.70 20.77
N TRP A 516 1.84 -34.22 19.66
CA TRP A 516 2.27 -35.61 19.56
C TRP A 516 3.34 -35.95 20.60
N LEU A 517 4.35 -35.08 20.69
CA LEU A 517 5.47 -35.33 21.60
C LEU A 517 5.10 -35.20 23.07
N GLU A 518 4.11 -34.39 23.42
CA GLU A 518 3.56 -34.28 24.78
C GLU A 518 2.80 -35.53 25.18
N SER A 519 2.00 -36.11 24.26
CA SER A 519 1.24 -37.32 24.54
C SER A 519 2.10 -38.56 24.63
N ASP A 520 3.13 -38.69 23.80
CA ASP A 520 3.92 -39.93 23.66
C ASP A 520 5.24 -39.95 24.46
N HIS A 521 5.87 -38.80 24.68
CA HIS A 521 7.27 -38.72 25.15
C HIS A 521 7.48 -37.78 26.35
N GLY A 522 6.46 -37.20 26.95
CA GLY A 522 6.57 -36.41 28.18
C GLY A 522 7.44 -35.14 28.01
N ALA A 523 8.61 -35.07 28.57
CA ALA A 523 9.44 -33.86 28.61
C ALA A 523 10.29 -33.57 27.36
N ALA A 524 10.08 -34.25 26.25
CA ALA A 524 10.92 -34.15 25.04
C ALA A 524 10.90 -32.80 24.32
N THR A 525 10.09 -31.84 24.81
CA THR A 525 9.96 -30.51 24.21
C THR A 525 10.71 -29.40 24.95
N ALA A 526 11.46 -29.73 25.99
CA ALA A 526 12.28 -28.75 26.71
C ALA A 526 13.36 -28.18 25.77
N GLY A 527 13.45 -26.86 25.68
CA GLY A 527 14.42 -26.18 24.80
C GLY A 527 13.95 -25.95 23.35
N THR A 528 12.70 -26.30 23.02
CA THR A 528 12.12 -26.00 21.71
C THR A 528 11.31 -24.70 21.71
N LEU A 529 11.26 -24.04 20.56
CA LEU A 529 10.36 -22.91 20.34
C LEU A 529 8.97 -23.44 19.97
N ARG A 530 7.95 -22.89 20.60
CA ARG A 530 6.55 -23.14 20.26
C ARG A 530 5.98 -21.90 19.60
N TYR A 531 5.13 -22.09 18.62
CA TYR A 531 4.46 -21.01 17.92
C TYR A 531 3.03 -21.44 17.59
N ARG A 532 2.16 -20.47 17.43
CA ARG A 532 0.78 -20.68 16.96
C ARG A 532 0.68 -20.53 15.45
N HIS A 533 1.49 -19.59 14.92
CA HIS A 533 1.50 -19.28 13.49
C HIS A 533 2.95 -19.12 13.00
N PRO A 534 3.31 -19.65 11.82
CA PRO A 534 4.65 -19.53 11.23
C PRO A 534 5.26 -18.13 11.23
N ARG A 535 4.43 -17.11 11.08
CA ARG A 535 4.88 -15.71 11.12
C ARG A 535 5.57 -15.32 12.41
N GLU A 536 5.19 -15.90 13.55
CA GLU A 536 5.83 -15.61 14.85
C GLU A 536 7.33 -15.90 14.81
N LEU A 537 7.74 -16.96 14.11
CA LEU A 537 9.15 -17.32 13.94
C LEU A 537 9.84 -16.47 12.88
N LEU A 538 9.19 -16.29 11.73
CA LEU A 538 9.78 -15.59 10.59
C LEU A 538 9.88 -14.08 10.80
N SER A 539 8.99 -13.52 11.62
CA SER A 539 9.03 -12.09 11.99
C SER A 539 9.98 -11.79 13.13
N ASN A 540 10.42 -12.80 13.88
CA ASN A 540 11.31 -12.59 15.03
C ASN A 540 12.76 -12.37 14.57
N ARG A 541 13.20 -11.12 14.65
CA ARG A 541 14.55 -10.70 14.23
C ARG A 541 15.69 -11.20 15.14
N ALA A 542 15.39 -11.82 16.26
CA ALA A 542 16.38 -12.52 17.07
C ALA A 542 16.74 -13.91 16.49
N ILE A 543 15.96 -14.43 15.55
CA ILE A 543 16.18 -15.73 14.94
C ILE A 543 17.12 -15.58 13.74
N ALA A 544 18.31 -16.18 13.82
CA ALA A 544 19.33 -16.14 12.77
C ALA A 544 19.30 -17.40 11.86
N GLY A 545 18.56 -18.43 12.24
CA GLY A 545 18.32 -19.65 11.50
C GLY A 545 17.43 -20.57 12.32
N LEU A 546 16.90 -21.63 11.72
CA LEU A 546 15.87 -22.45 12.33
C LEU A 546 15.97 -23.90 11.86
N THR A 547 15.84 -24.85 12.79
CA THR A 547 15.39 -26.21 12.50
C THR A 547 13.90 -26.27 12.79
N TRP A 548 13.09 -26.48 11.77
CA TRP A 548 11.63 -26.43 11.86
C TRP A 548 11.04 -27.80 11.64
N VAL A 549 10.29 -28.29 12.61
CA VAL A 549 9.69 -29.62 12.55
C VAL A 549 8.18 -29.48 12.47
N ILE A 550 7.58 -30.02 11.42
CA ILE A 550 6.14 -30.02 11.16
C ILE A 550 5.65 -31.45 10.84
N SER A 551 4.36 -31.69 10.96
CA SER A 551 3.77 -32.95 10.49
C SER A 551 3.53 -32.90 8.97
N TRP A 552 3.44 -34.12 8.35
CA TRP A 552 3.05 -34.24 6.95
C TRP A 552 1.65 -33.66 6.70
N ASP A 553 0.72 -33.91 7.61
CA ASP A 553 -0.66 -33.42 7.52
C ASP A 553 -0.71 -31.88 7.51
N GLU A 554 0.05 -31.22 8.42
CA GLU A 554 0.15 -29.76 8.42
C GLU A 554 0.77 -29.24 7.13
N MET A 555 1.80 -29.94 6.60
CA MET A 555 2.43 -29.54 5.34
C MET A 555 1.48 -29.72 4.15
N VAL A 556 0.68 -30.79 4.10
CA VAL A 556 -0.32 -31.01 3.04
C VAL A 556 -1.42 -29.95 3.12
N GLN A 557 -1.91 -29.66 4.33
CA GLN A 557 -2.98 -28.68 4.54
C GLN A 557 -2.51 -27.24 4.30
N GLN A 558 -1.34 -26.85 4.81
CA GLN A 558 -0.85 -25.48 4.84
C GLN A 558 0.19 -25.16 3.76
N GLY A 559 0.74 -26.18 3.08
CA GLY A 559 1.87 -26.04 2.18
C GLY A 559 3.20 -25.81 2.92
N LEU A 560 4.23 -25.42 2.19
CA LEU A 560 5.53 -25.08 2.77
C LEU A 560 5.41 -23.78 3.58
N PRO A 561 5.85 -23.77 4.86
CA PRO A 561 5.59 -22.66 5.77
C PRO A 561 6.34 -21.36 5.41
N CYS A 562 7.28 -21.40 4.49
CA CYS A 562 8.02 -20.24 4.03
C CYS A 562 8.74 -20.46 2.70
N GLN A 563 9.12 -19.36 2.07
CA GLN A 563 10.14 -19.35 1.02
C GLN A 563 11.55 -19.39 1.64
N GLY A 564 12.53 -19.90 0.90
CA GLY A 564 13.92 -19.87 1.37
C GLY A 564 14.30 -21.02 2.30
N ILE A 565 13.60 -22.16 2.21
CA ILE A 565 13.99 -23.40 2.87
C ILE A 565 15.34 -23.84 2.28
N SER A 566 16.36 -23.89 3.15
CA SER A 566 17.71 -24.28 2.76
C SER A 566 17.87 -25.80 2.69
N ARG A 567 17.07 -26.54 3.43
CA ARG A 567 17.07 -28.01 3.43
C ARG A 567 15.69 -28.54 3.80
N LEU A 568 15.15 -29.46 3.00
CA LEU A 568 13.87 -30.11 3.22
C LEU A 568 14.09 -31.63 3.44
N LEU A 569 13.60 -32.15 4.56
CA LEU A 569 13.60 -33.56 4.89
C LEU A 569 12.15 -34.03 4.95
N LEU A 570 11.84 -35.13 4.23
CA LEU A 570 10.49 -35.69 4.13
C LEU A 570 10.38 -37.03 4.89
N PRO A 571 9.17 -37.46 5.28
CA PRO A 571 8.95 -38.77 5.93
C PRO A 571 9.55 -39.91 5.14
N ILE A 572 9.95 -40.98 5.84
CA ILE A 572 10.47 -42.20 5.19
C ILE A 572 9.34 -42.93 4.46
N GLU A 573 8.20 -43.06 5.12
CA GLU A 573 7.02 -43.70 4.56
C GLU A 573 6.44 -42.90 3.42
N GLU A 574 6.05 -43.61 2.35
CA GLU A 574 5.37 -42.96 1.22
C GLU A 574 3.90 -42.78 1.55
N PRO A 575 3.32 -41.61 1.22
CA PRO A 575 1.89 -41.43 1.35
C PRO A 575 1.11 -42.49 0.55
N THR A 576 -0.04 -42.86 1.07
CA THR A 576 -0.94 -43.81 0.39
C THR A 576 -1.84 -43.15 -0.64
N ASP A 577 -2.12 -41.87 -0.44
CA ASP A 577 -2.93 -41.05 -1.36
C ASP A 577 -2.13 -40.65 -2.61
N GLN A 578 -2.76 -40.76 -3.78
CA GLN A 578 -2.11 -40.49 -5.07
C GLN A 578 -1.68 -39.00 -5.21
N ALA A 579 -2.47 -38.07 -4.72
CA ALA A 579 -2.17 -36.64 -4.81
C ALA A 579 -1.00 -36.29 -3.89
N GLU A 580 -0.94 -36.87 -2.71
CA GLU A 580 0.18 -36.68 -1.78
C GLU A 580 1.48 -37.33 -2.32
N GLN A 581 1.39 -38.47 -3.01
CA GLN A 581 2.52 -39.05 -3.72
C GLN A 581 3.07 -38.14 -4.81
N GLN A 582 2.18 -37.51 -5.59
CA GLN A 582 2.58 -36.51 -6.60
C GLN A 582 3.23 -35.28 -5.95
N LEU A 583 2.65 -34.75 -4.88
CA LEU A 583 3.22 -33.63 -4.11
C LEU A 583 4.63 -34.00 -3.62
N ARG A 584 4.81 -35.16 -3.03
CA ARG A 584 6.12 -35.63 -2.57
C ARG A 584 7.14 -35.74 -3.70
N GLN A 585 6.76 -36.28 -4.86
CA GLN A 585 7.63 -36.34 -6.03
C GLN A 585 8.01 -34.94 -6.54
N GLN A 586 7.08 -34.01 -6.57
CA GLN A 586 7.33 -32.63 -6.93
C GLN A 586 8.31 -31.96 -5.95
N LEU A 587 8.14 -32.12 -4.66
CA LEU A 587 9.06 -31.59 -3.64
C LEU A 587 10.48 -32.16 -3.79
N ILE A 588 10.61 -33.44 -4.09
CA ILE A 588 11.91 -34.07 -4.34
C ILE A 588 12.55 -33.49 -5.61
N SER A 589 11.81 -33.40 -6.70
CA SER A 589 12.34 -32.97 -7.99
C SER A 589 12.68 -31.47 -8.03
N GLN A 590 11.83 -30.64 -7.45
CA GLN A 590 11.95 -29.18 -7.56
C GLN A 590 12.73 -28.53 -6.40
N ARG A 591 12.70 -29.12 -5.20
CA ARG A 591 13.33 -28.56 -4.00
C ARG A 591 14.54 -29.34 -3.51
N GLY A 592 14.91 -30.43 -4.20
CA GLY A 592 15.99 -31.29 -3.72
C GLY A 592 15.69 -31.86 -2.34
N ALA A 593 14.42 -32.17 -2.06
CA ALA A 593 14.00 -32.77 -0.80
C ALA A 593 14.64 -34.15 -0.64
N ILE A 594 15.04 -34.47 0.58
CA ILE A 594 15.75 -35.71 0.91
C ILE A 594 14.85 -36.52 1.86
N PRO A 595 14.62 -37.82 1.59
CA PRO A 595 14.00 -38.70 2.58
C PRO A 595 14.79 -38.66 3.89
N LEU A 596 14.08 -38.67 5.02
CA LEU A 596 14.71 -38.75 6.33
C LEU A 596 15.62 -40.00 6.36
N ARG A 597 16.91 -39.77 6.42
CA ARG A 597 17.91 -40.83 6.71
C ARG A 597 18.45 -40.56 8.09
N PHE A 598 18.30 -41.53 8.94
CA PHE A 598 18.82 -41.51 10.32
C PHE A 598 20.20 -42.14 10.35
#